data_fe666680bee065f9c999f81d7aa93140
#
_entry.id   fe666680bee065f9c999f81d7aa93140
#
_cell.length_a   1.000
_cell.length_b   1.000
_cell.length_c   1.000
_cell.angle_alpha   90.00
_cell.angle_beta   90.00
_cell.angle_gamma   90.00
#
_symmetry.space_group_name_H-M   'P 1'
#
loop_
_entity.id
_entity.type
_entity.pdbx_description
1 polymer ?
#
loop_
_entity_poly.entity_id
_entity_poly.type
_entity_poly.pdbx_seq_one_letter_code
_entity_poly.pdbx_strand_id
1 'polypeptide(L)'
;MIKSLFVYGVLGVLLLPVRPEQISVCVEDDDDLRVDCMIEPKANKINTYEFSWSSGTKEVLINTNVSGSKAEAQFKDKSQVVELEPHGYRMTLSDFKDKLPHNTTYMCKIYGDVKQITVERDSLVPCSAVSVFLQRSWFLIGCLVFFLHHHNS
;
A
#
# COMPACT_ATOMS: atom_id res chain seq x y z
N MET A 1 -9.69 25.29 32.83
CA MET A 1 -8.65 25.76 31.92
C MET A 1 -7.74 24.65 31.42
N ILE A 2 -7.19 23.83 32.28
CA ILE A 2 -6.26 22.72 31.85
C ILE A 2 -6.98 21.64 31.04
N LYS A 3 -8.25 21.34 31.33
CA LYS A 3 -9.06 20.37 30.59
C LYS A 3 -9.35 20.80 29.13
N SER A 4 -9.50 22.08 28.88
CA SER A 4 -9.76 22.65 27.57
C SER A 4 -8.51 22.54 26.67
N LEU A 5 -7.34 22.83 27.20
CA LEU A 5 -6.05 22.70 26.47
C LEU A 5 -5.75 21.25 26.08
N PHE A 6 -6.10 20.29 26.92
CA PHE A 6 -5.92 18.88 26.65
C PHE A 6 -6.80 18.39 25.49
N VAL A 7 -8.04 18.84 25.44
CA VAL A 7 -8.97 18.52 24.34
C VAL A 7 -8.50 19.09 23.02
N TYR A 8 -7.99 20.31 22.97
CA TYR A 8 -7.42 20.89 21.75
C TYR A 8 -6.15 20.18 21.29
N GLY A 9 -5.29 19.73 22.21
CA GLY A 9 -4.13 18.95 21.89
C GLY A 9 -4.46 17.60 21.26
N VAL A 10 -5.44 16.87 21.78
CA VAL A 10 -5.92 15.59 21.25
C VAL A 10 -6.58 15.77 19.88
N LEU A 11 -7.41 16.80 19.70
CA LEU A 11 -8.00 17.14 18.40
C LEU A 11 -6.94 17.50 17.35
N GLY A 12 -5.89 18.23 17.74
CA GLY A 12 -4.79 18.58 16.86
C GLY A 12 -4.03 17.33 16.35
N VAL A 13 -3.81 16.35 17.22
CA VAL A 13 -3.17 15.08 16.84
C VAL A 13 -4.06 14.25 15.91
N LEU A 14 -5.38 14.24 16.13
CA LEU A 14 -6.35 13.52 15.29
C LEU A 14 -6.55 14.16 13.92
N LEU A 15 -6.31 15.45 13.79
CA LEU A 15 -6.44 16.20 12.54
C LEU A 15 -5.14 16.23 11.71
N LEU A 16 -4.04 15.65 12.20
CA LEU A 16 -2.82 15.51 11.41
C LEU A 16 -3.10 14.64 10.19
N PRO A 17 -2.88 15.14 8.95
CA PRO A 17 -3.11 14.34 7.77
C PRO A 17 -2.15 13.15 7.77
N VAL A 18 -2.68 11.95 7.93
CA VAL A 18 -1.93 10.73 7.68
C VAL A 18 -1.80 10.63 6.16
N ARG A 19 -0.58 10.86 5.64
CA ARG A 19 -0.32 10.59 4.23
C ARG A 19 -0.40 9.09 4.03
N PRO A 20 -1.33 8.58 3.18
CA PRO A 20 -1.33 7.17 2.85
C PRO A 20 0.00 6.82 2.17
N GLU A 21 0.58 5.69 2.52
CA GLU A 21 1.75 5.19 1.82
C GLU A 21 1.41 5.02 0.34
N GLN A 22 2.27 5.53 -0.53
CA GLN A 22 2.07 5.46 -1.98
C GLN A 22 2.29 4.05 -2.53
N ILE A 23 3.03 3.22 -1.82
CA ILE A 23 3.22 1.81 -2.14
C ILE A 23 3.00 0.98 -0.87
N SER A 24 2.26 -0.11 -0.99
CA SER A 24 2.03 -1.05 0.11
C SER A 24 2.10 -2.48 -0.38
N VAL A 25 2.56 -3.37 0.50
CA VAL A 25 2.69 -4.80 0.21
C VAL A 25 1.99 -5.58 1.31
N CYS A 26 1.15 -6.53 0.92
CA CYS A 26 0.45 -7.41 1.85
C CYS A 26 0.24 -8.79 1.23
N VAL A 27 -0.22 -9.75 2.04
CA VAL A 27 -0.50 -11.12 1.60
C VAL A 27 -1.99 -11.38 1.71
N GLU A 28 -2.59 -11.85 0.61
CA GLU A 28 -3.99 -12.28 0.58
C GLU A 28 -4.20 -13.62 1.31
N ASP A 29 -5.44 -13.96 1.59
CA ASP A 29 -5.78 -15.18 2.34
C ASP A 29 -5.35 -16.49 1.65
N ASP A 30 -5.17 -16.46 0.34
CA ASP A 30 -4.71 -17.57 -0.49
C ASP A 30 -3.18 -17.60 -0.70
N ASP A 31 -2.43 -16.87 0.12
CA ASP A 31 -0.97 -16.71 0.04
C ASP A 31 -0.48 -15.98 -1.21
N ASP A 32 -1.35 -15.27 -1.90
CA ASP A 32 -0.98 -14.40 -3.02
C ASP A 32 -0.37 -13.09 -2.50
N LEU A 33 0.71 -12.67 -3.14
CA LEU A 33 1.36 -11.40 -2.84
C LEU A 33 0.61 -10.27 -3.55
N ARG A 34 0.28 -9.20 -2.82
CA ARG A 34 -0.35 -8.01 -3.39
C ARG A 34 0.51 -6.77 -3.17
N VAL A 35 0.76 -6.05 -4.25
CA VAL A 35 1.46 -4.75 -4.22
C VAL A 35 0.52 -3.70 -4.78
N ASP A 36 0.15 -2.73 -3.94
CA ASP A 36 -0.68 -1.59 -4.34
C ASP A 36 0.20 -0.36 -4.50
N CYS A 37 0.09 0.29 -5.64
CA CYS A 37 0.86 1.48 -5.98
C CYS A 37 -0.10 2.62 -6.31
N MET A 38 -0.19 3.60 -5.42
CA MET A 38 -1.12 4.73 -5.49
C MET A 38 -0.36 5.98 -5.96
N ILE A 39 -0.25 6.16 -7.28
CA ILE A 39 0.38 7.33 -7.89
C ILE A 39 -0.65 8.04 -8.74
N GLU A 40 -0.80 9.35 -8.53
CA GLU A 40 -1.73 10.18 -9.30
C GLU A 40 -1.29 10.31 -10.75
N PRO A 41 -2.23 10.20 -11.72
CA PRO A 41 -1.91 10.43 -13.12
C PRO A 41 -1.48 11.89 -13.34
N LYS A 42 -0.46 12.06 -14.17
CA LYS A 42 0.03 13.38 -14.59
C LYS A 42 -0.44 13.70 -15.99
N ALA A 43 -0.80 14.97 -16.21
CA ALA A 43 -1.13 15.46 -17.55
C ALA A 43 0.03 15.18 -18.51
N ASN A 44 -0.28 14.75 -19.73
CA ASN A 44 0.67 14.47 -20.82
C ASN A 44 1.59 13.25 -20.58
N LYS A 45 1.29 12.37 -19.62
CA LYS A 45 2.01 11.10 -19.46
C LYS A 45 1.16 9.91 -19.86
N ILE A 46 1.80 8.94 -20.51
CA ILE A 46 1.16 7.70 -20.97
C ILE A 46 0.88 6.80 -19.74
N ASN A 47 -0.25 6.11 -19.75
CA ASN A 47 -0.64 5.16 -18.72
C ASN A 47 0.22 3.90 -18.78
N THR A 48 1.45 3.99 -18.25
CA THR A 48 2.39 2.87 -18.19
C THR A 48 2.62 2.45 -16.76
N TYR A 49 2.79 1.16 -16.55
CA TYR A 49 3.19 0.61 -15.26
C TYR A 49 4.30 -0.42 -15.42
N GLU A 50 5.14 -0.50 -14.43
CA GLU A 50 6.13 -1.56 -14.26
C GLU A 50 6.18 -1.95 -12.78
N PHE A 51 6.02 -3.24 -12.50
CA PHE A 51 6.21 -3.80 -11.18
C PHE A 51 7.44 -4.69 -11.18
N SER A 52 8.34 -4.44 -10.25
CA SER A 52 9.58 -5.19 -10.09
C SER A 52 9.91 -5.43 -8.62
N TRP A 53 10.83 -6.32 -8.37
CA TRP A 53 11.42 -6.48 -7.06
C TRP A 53 12.94 -6.64 -7.17
N SER A 54 13.64 -6.39 -6.06
CA SER A 54 15.06 -6.70 -5.95
C SER A 54 15.38 -7.35 -4.61
N SER A 55 16.30 -8.29 -4.67
CA SER A 55 16.93 -8.89 -3.50
C SER A 55 18.44 -8.79 -3.72
N GLY A 56 19.05 -7.83 -3.03
CA GLY A 56 20.46 -7.48 -3.31
C GLY A 56 20.59 -6.52 -4.49
N THR A 57 21.43 -6.85 -5.45
CA THR A 57 21.77 -5.94 -6.55
C THR A 57 20.98 -6.19 -7.84
N LYS A 58 20.28 -7.32 -7.94
CA LYS A 58 19.54 -7.68 -9.15
C LYS A 58 18.07 -7.30 -9.03
N GLU A 59 17.61 -6.48 -9.96
CA GLU A 59 16.19 -6.16 -10.14
C GLU A 59 15.55 -7.15 -11.13
N VAL A 60 14.36 -7.62 -10.79
CA VAL A 60 13.59 -8.58 -11.56
C VAL A 60 12.22 -7.97 -11.89
N LEU A 61 11.91 -7.88 -13.18
CA LEU A 61 10.63 -7.32 -13.65
C LEU A 61 9.54 -8.38 -13.58
N ILE A 62 8.45 -8.06 -12.86
CA ILE A 62 7.34 -8.99 -12.61
C ILE A 62 6.23 -8.82 -13.65
N ASN A 63 5.79 -7.57 -13.88
CA ASN A 63 4.72 -7.26 -14.82
C ASN A 63 4.87 -5.83 -15.34
N THR A 64 4.59 -5.65 -16.62
CA THR A 64 4.68 -4.33 -17.27
C THR A 64 3.76 -4.27 -18.48
N ASN A 65 3.25 -3.07 -18.80
CA ASN A 65 2.57 -2.78 -20.06
C ASN A 65 3.42 -1.92 -21.00
N VAL A 66 4.67 -1.66 -20.64
CA VAL A 66 5.58 -0.85 -21.47
C VAL A 66 6.05 -1.64 -22.68
N SER A 67 5.90 -1.06 -23.87
CA SER A 67 6.39 -1.66 -25.12
C SER A 67 7.90 -1.85 -25.09
N GLY A 68 8.36 -3.04 -25.47
CA GLY A 68 9.78 -3.39 -25.49
C GLY A 68 10.34 -3.91 -24.17
N SER A 69 9.62 -3.75 -23.07
CA SER A 69 9.97 -4.35 -21.78
C SER A 69 9.36 -5.74 -21.66
N LYS A 70 10.11 -6.67 -21.10
CA LYS A 70 9.64 -8.05 -20.89
C LYS A 70 9.78 -8.44 -19.43
N ALA A 71 8.67 -8.85 -18.84
CA ALA A 71 8.68 -9.50 -17.54
C ALA A 71 9.36 -10.87 -17.63
N GLU A 72 9.95 -11.32 -16.53
CA GLU A 72 10.55 -12.65 -16.50
C GLU A 72 9.50 -13.75 -16.69
N ALA A 73 9.89 -14.80 -17.40
CA ALA A 73 8.98 -15.90 -17.78
C ALA A 73 8.32 -16.59 -16.58
N GLN A 74 9.00 -16.63 -15.43
CA GLN A 74 8.48 -17.26 -14.21
C GLN A 74 7.22 -16.58 -13.66
N PHE A 75 6.95 -15.32 -14.02
CA PHE A 75 5.78 -14.57 -13.54
C PHE A 75 4.65 -14.48 -14.56
N LYS A 76 4.86 -14.94 -15.78
CA LYS A 76 4.00 -14.71 -16.93
C LYS A 76 2.53 -15.05 -16.65
N ASP A 77 2.22 -16.21 -16.14
CA ASP A 77 0.84 -16.65 -15.91
C ASP A 77 0.43 -16.56 -14.43
N LYS A 78 1.26 -15.94 -13.59
CA LYS A 78 1.07 -15.82 -12.15
C LYS A 78 0.83 -14.41 -11.67
N SER A 79 1.18 -13.42 -12.47
CA SER A 79 0.98 -12.01 -12.12
C SER A 79 -0.21 -11.42 -12.87
N GLN A 80 -0.98 -10.59 -12.17
CA GLN A 80 -2.10 -9.85 -12.70
C GLN A 80 -2.02 -8.41 -12.20
N VAL A 81 -2.32 -7.46 -13.09
CA VAL A 81 -2.37 -6.04 -12.74
C VAL A 81 -3.75 -5.49 -13.06
N VAL A 82 -4.33 -4.80 -12.10
CA VAL A 82 -5.62 -4.11 -12.24
C VAL A 82 -5.47 -2.64 -11.85
N GLU A 83 -6.25 -1.80 -12.49
CA GLU A 83 -6.32 -0.38 -12.17
C GLU A 83 -7.15 -0.15 -10.91
N LEU A 84 -6.69 0.74 -10.04
CA LEU A 84 -7.38 1.10 -8.80
C LEU A 84 -8.16 2.40 -8.94
N GLU A 85 -9.29 2.47 -8.26
CA GLU A 85 -10.06 3.69 -8.11
C GLU A 85 -9.63 4.46 -6.84
N PRO A 86 -9.45 5.79 -6.90
CA PRO A 86 -9.59 6.69 -8.06
C PRO A 86 -8.37 6.71 -8.97
N HIS A 87 -7.22 6.21 -8.53
CA HIS A 87 -5.98 6.12 -9.32
C HIS A 87 -5.04 5.09 -8.71
N GLY A 88 -4.12 4.60 -9.52
CA GLY A 88 -3.12 3.64 -9.11
C GLY A 88 -3.30 2.27 -9.75
N TYR A 89 -2.41 1.37 -9.42
CA TYR A 89 -2.42 0.00 -9.93
C TYR A 89 -2.15 -0.99 -8.82
N ARG A 90 -2.79 -2.14 -8.91
CA ARG A 90 -2.58 -3.28 -8.02
C ARG A 90 -2.01 -4.45 -8.81
N MET A 91 -0.89 -4.96 -8.34
CA MET A 91 -0.30 -6.19 -8.87
C MET A 91 -0.53 -7.32 -7.86
N THR A 92 -1.05 -8.44 -8.34
CA THR A 92 -1.21 -9.67 -7.56
C THR A 92 -0.31 -10.74 -8.16
N LEU A 93 0.46 -11.42 -7.32
CA LEU A 93 1.36 -12.50 -7.72
C LEU A 93 0.99 -13.77 -6.97
N SER A 94 0.49 -14.76 -7.72
CA SER A 94 -0.06 -15.99 -7.16
C SER A 94 1.03 -16.93 -6.66
N ASP A 95 0.77 -17.57 -5.51
CA ASP A 95 1.61 -18.67 -4.96
C ASP A 95 3.07 -18.29 -4.70
N PHE A 96 3.34 -17.07 -4.26
CA PHE A 96 4.71 -16.58 -4.18
C PHE A 96 5.23 -16.31 -2.77
N LYS A 97 4.39 -16.37 -1.74
CA LYS A 97 4.77 -16.06 -0.36
C LYS A 97 5.99 -16.85 0.14
N ASP A 98 6.00 -18.17 -0.11
CA ASP A 98 7.06 -19.05 0.37
C ASP A 98 8.34 -18.99 -0.49
N LYS A 99 8.28 -18.34 -1.64
CA LYS A 99 9.40 -18.18 -2.58
C LYS A 99 10.12 -16.84 -2.44
N LEU A 100 9.65 -15.99 -1.55
CA LEU A 100 10.24 -14.67 -1.34
C LEU A 100 11.57 -14.76 -0.61
N PRO A 101 12.57 -13.97 -1.02
CA PRO A 101 13.78 -13.77 -0.23
C PRO A 101 13.46 -13.16 1.14
N HIS A 102 14.39 -13.25 2.08
CA HIS A 102 14.20 -12.70 3.44
C HIS A 102 13.93 -11.19 3.42
N ASN A 103 14.72 -10.44 2.66
CA ASN A 103 14.52 -9.00 2.44
C ASN A 103 14.27 -8.76 0.96
N THR A 104 13.19 -8.07 0.64
CA THR A 104 12.82 -7.76 -0.74
C THR A 104 12.42 -6.29 -0.84
N THR A 105 12.98 -5.60 -1.82
CA THR A 105 12.55 -4.25 -2.19
C THR A 105 11.59 -4.36 -3.37
N TYR A 106 10.34 -3.97 -3.13
CA TYR A 106 9.32 -3.90 -4.17
C TYR A 106 9.31 -2.51 -4.78
N MET A 107 9.22 -2.45 -6.08
CA MET A 107 9.22 -1.19 -6.83
C MET A 107 8.04 -1.16 -7.79
N CYS A 108 7.41 0.00 -7.89
CA CYS A 108 6.48 0.30 -8.96
C CYS A 108 6.88 1.59 -9.65
N LYS A 109 6.75 1.60 -10.97
CA LYS A 109 6.99 2.76 -11.80
C LYS A 109 5.71 3.04 -12.59
N ILE A 110 5.05 4.12 -12.26
CA ILE A 110 3.78 4.51 -12.87
C ILE A 110 3.91 5.93 -13.36
N TYR A 111 3.54 6.17 -14.62
CA TYR A 111 3.69 7.47 -15.29
C TYR A 111 5.13 8.01 -15.23
N GLY A 112 6.14 7.14 -15.10
CA GLY A 112 7.53 7.53 -14.95
C GLY A 112 7.99 7.81 -13.51
N ASP A 113 7.07 7.87 -12.54
CA ASP A 113 7.40 8.04 -11.12
C ASP A 113 7.66 6.68 -10.47
N VAL A 114 8.76 6.59 -9.73
CA VAL A 114 9.18 5.36 -9.05
C VAL A 114 8.87 5.45 -7.56
N LYS A 115 8.22 4.42 -7.03
CA LYS A 115 8.04 4.22 -5.59
C LYS A 115 8.58 2.86 -5.21
N GLN A 116 9.17 2.77 -4.02
CA GLN A 116 9.75 1.52 -3.54
C GLN A 116 9.53 1.36 -2.03
N ILE A 117 9.46 0.12 -1.61
CA ILE A 117 9.37 -0.27 -0.20
C ILE A 117 10.16 -1.55 0.02
N THR A 118 10.95 -1.59 1.08
CA THR A 118 11.68 -2.79 1.48
C THR A 118 10.94 -3.47 2.62
N VAL A 119 10.62 -4.75 2.46
CA VAL A 119 9.87 -5.52 3.45
C VAL A 119 10.59 -6.83 3.72
N GLU A 120 10.70 -7.18 4.99
CA GLU A 120 11.13 -8.52 5.41
C GLU A 120 9.97 -9.50 5.22
N ARG A 121 10.26 -10.71 4.70
CA ARG A 121 9.23 -11.75 4.48
C ARG A 121 8.40 -12.03 5.72
N ASP A 122 9.04 -12.09 6.89
CA ASP A 122 8.36 -12.40 8.16
C ASP A 122 7.55 -11.22 8.72
N SER A 123 7.74 -10.02 8.16
CA SER A 123 7.01 -8.81 8.52
C SER A 123 5.84 -8.49 7.57
N LEU A 124 5.60 -9.33 6.57
CA LEU A 124 4.45 -9.17 5.68
C LEU A 124 3.13 -9.35 6.44
N VAL A 125 2.25 -8.36 6.31
CA VAL A 125 0.95 -8.34 6.97
C VAL A 125 -0.12 -8.91 6.05
N PRO A 126 -1.18 -9.54 6.58
CA PRO A 126 -2.35 -9.89 5.78
C PRO A 126 -3.02 -8.63 5.21
N CYS A 127 -3.50 -8.71 3.99
CA CYS A 127 -4.21 -7.58 3.36
C CYS A 127 -5.49 -7.20 4.14
N SER A 128 -6.14 -8.16 4.76
CA SER A 128 -7.30 -7.94 5.64
C SER A 128 -6.97 -7.10 6.89
N ALA A 129 -5.75 -7.16 7.40
CA ALA A 129 -5.33 -6.40 8.57
C ALA A 129 -5.29 -4.88 8.32
N VAL A 130 -5.01 -4.46 7.08
CA VAL A 130 -5.00 -3.04 6.69
C VAL A 130 -6.41 -2.44 6.79
N SER A 131 -7.42 -3.14 6.32
CA SER A 131 -8.82 -2.69 6.43
C SER A 131 -9.33 -2.68 7.86
N VAL A 132 -8.95 -3.63 8.69
CA VAL A 132 -9.32 -3.67 10.12
C VAL A 132 -8.71 -2.49 10.88
N PHE A 133 -7.49 -2.09 10.57
CA PHE A 133 -6.85 -0.93 11.20
C PHE A 133 -7.60 0.37 10.90
N LEU A 134 -8.04 0.57 9.67
CA LEU A 134 -8.85 1.73 9.27
C LEU A 134 -10.22 1.73 9.98
N GLN A 135 -10.89 0.58 10.10
CA GLN A 135 -12.14 0.46 10.84
C GLN A 135 -11.98 0.75 12.33
N ARG A 136 -10.90 0.31 12.94
CA ARG A 136 -10.60 0.60 14.34
C ARG A 136 -10.40 2.09 14.61
N SER A 137 -9.75 2.80 13.71
CA SER A 137 -9.56 4.25 13.82
C SER A 137 -10.90 5.00 13.81
N TRP A 138 -11.82 4.60 12.95
CA TRP A 138 -13.18 5.17 12.92
C TRP A 138 -13.95 4.91 14.20
N PHE A 139 -13.83 3.71 14.77
CA PHE A 139 -14.48 3.34 16.02
C PHE A 139 -13.96 4.18 17.20
N LEU A 140 -12.65 4.39 17.27
CA LEU A 140 -12.03 5.25 18.28
C LEU A 140 -12.49 6.70 18.17
N ILE A 141 -12.61 7.24 16.95
CA ILE A 141 -13.12 8.59 16.71
C ILE A 141 -14.59 8.69 17.15
N GLY A 142 -15.42 7.72 16.83
CA GLY A 142 -16.82 7.65 17.26
C GLY A 142 -16.97 7.61 18.78
N CYS A 143 -16.18 6.78 19.46
CA CYS A 143 -16.17 6.72 20.93
C CYS A 143 -15.74 8.06 21.55
N LEU A 144 -14.72 8.70 20.99
CA LEU A 144 -14.23 9.99 21.49
C LEU A 144 -15.30 11.08 21.38
N VAL A 145 -15.98 11.16 20.24
CA VAL A 145 -17.09 12.12 20.02
C VAL A 145 -18.25 11.84 20.98
N PHE A 146 -18.58 10.58 21.20
CA PHE A 146 -19.62 10.17 22.14
C PHE A 146 -19.28 10.58 23.56
N PHE A 147 -18.07 10.34 24.03
CA PHE A 147 -17.60 10.74 25.36
C PHE A 147 -17.62 12.26 25.55
N LEU A 148 -17.16 13.02 24.54
CA LEU A 148 -17.18 14.49 24.58
C LEU A 148 -18.61 15.02 24.63
N HIS A 149 -19.55 14.42 23.89
CA HIS A 149 -20.93 14.82 23.89
C HIS A 149 -21.62 14.51 25.23
N HIS A 150 -21.33 13.36 25.82
CA HIS A 150 -21.88 12.96 27.11
C HIS A 150 -21.33 13.80 28.28
N HIS A 151 -20.09 14.29 28.16
CA HIS A 151 -19.48 15.10 29.22
C HIS A 151 -19.94 16.55 29.21
N ASN A 152 -20.49 17.06 28.10
CA ASN A 152 -20.98 18.42 27.94
C ASN A 152 -22.49 18.53 28.14
N SER A 153 -23.18 17.47 28.38
CA SER A 153 -24.60 17.47 28.81
C SER A 153 -24.71 17.14 30.27
#